data_57b128fe5423a7da640915909d48afaf
#
_entry.id   57b128fe5423a7da640915909d48afaf
#
_cell.length_a   1.000
_cell.length_b   1.000
_cell.length_c   1.000
_cell.angle_alpha   90.00
_cell.angle_beta   90.00
_cell.angle_gamma   90.00
#
_symmetry.space_group_name_H-M   'P 1'
#
loop_
_entity.id
_entity.type
_entity.pdbx_description
1 polymer ?
#
loop_
_entity_poly.entity_id
_entity_poly.type
_entity_poly.pdbx_seq_one_letter_code
_entity_poly.pdbx_strand_id
1 'polypeptide(L)' 'SSSGNQAEAVSALTMLGYTQSEASVAVAKIDENLSVEEIIKQALKILSRQV' A
#
# COMPACT_ATOMS: atom_id res chain seq x y z
N SER A 1 -12.26 -9.04 9.93
CA SER A 1 -11.17 -8.69 10.75
C SER A 1 -10.79 -7.22 10.60
N SER A 2 -10.28 -6.71 11.65
CA SER A 2 -10.00 -5.29 11.70
C SER A 2 -8.66 -4.91 11.10
N SER A 3 -7.86 -5.86 10.72
CA SER A 3 -6.55 -5.52 10.19
C SER A 3 -6.67 -4.68 8.95
N GLY A 4 -7.83 -4.73 8.38
CA GLY A 4 -8.20 -3.76 7.44
C GLY A 4 -7.45 -3.78 6.14
N ASN A 5 -7.76 -2.74 5.42
CA ASN A 5 -7.34 -2.63 4.04
C ASN A 5 -5.86 -2.27 3.92
N GLN A 6 -5.31 -1.60 4.94
CA GLN A 6 -3.91 -1.22 4.88
C GLN A 6 -2.99 -2.44 4.88
N ALA A 7 -3.24 -3.37 5.79
CA ALA A 7 -2.40 -4.56 5.90
C ALA A 7 -2.48 -5.38 4.62
N GLU A 8 -3.68 -5.49 4.08
CA GLU A 8 -3.86 -6.25 2.86
C GLU A 8 -3.16 -5.59 1.69
N ALA A 9 -3.21 -4.26 1.64
CA ALA A 9 -2.53 -3.54 0.56
C ALA A 9 -1.02 -3.70 0.66
N VAL A 10 -0.47 -3.64 1.87
CA VAL A 10 0.96 -3.84 2.07
C VAL A 10 1.38 -5.23 1.58
N SER A 11 0.58 -6.23 1.94
CA SER A 11 0.87 -7.59 1.51
C SER A 11 0.89 -7.70 -0.01
N ALA A 12 -0.09 -7.09 -0.66
CA ALA A 12 -0.16 -7.13 -2.11
C ALA A 12 1.06 -6.45 -2.74
N LEU A 13 1.49 -5.34 -2.16
CA LEU A 13 2.64 -4.62 -2.71
C LEU A 13 3.93 -5.41 -2.57
N THR A 14 4.09 -6.13 -1.45
CA THR A 14 5.28 -6.97 -1.30
C THR A 14 5.29 -8.09 -2.33
N MET A 15 4.13 -8.59 -2.70
CA MET A 15 4.04 -9.62 -3.72
C MET A 15 4.44 -9.07 -5.09
N LEU A 16 4.32 -7.77 -5.29
CA LEU A 16 4.74 -7.13 -6.53
C LEU A 16 6.22 -6.82 -6.56
N GLY A 17 6.92 -7.02 -5.46
CA GLY A 17 8.35 -6.83 -5.43
C GLY A 17 8.85 -5.69 -4.57
N TYR A 18 7.96 -4.94 -3.94
CA TYR A 18 8.39 -3.87 -3.05
C TYR A 18 8.73 -4.43 -1.68
N THR A 19 9.62 -3.75 -0.96
CA THR A 19 9.93 -4.19 0.40
C THR A 19 8.77 -3.83 1.31
N GLN A 20 8.71 -4.53 2.44
CA GLN A 20 7.66 -4.24 3.39
C GLN A 20 7.77 -2.81 3.92
N SER A 21 8.98 -2.32 4.13
CA SER A 21 9.18 -0.94 4.55
C SER A 21 8.63 0.05 3.54
N GLU A 22 8.96 -0.14 2.28
CA GLU A 22 8.49 0.74 1.23
C GLU A 22 6.96 0.73 1.15
N ALA A 23 6.40 -0.45 1.17
CA ALA A 23 4.95 -0.59 1.08
C ALA A 23 4.26 0.05 2.28
N SER A 24 4.78 -0.16 3.47
CA SER A 24 4.17 0.39 4.67
C SER A 24 4.21 1.91 4.67
N VAL A 25 5.32 2.49 4.26
CA VAL A 25 5.44 3.95 4.22
C VAL A 25 4.47 4.53 3.21
N ALA A 26 4.38 3.92 2.04
CA ALA A 26 3.48 4.42 1.01
C ALA A 26 2.02 4.33 1.46
N VAL A 27 1.64 3.18 2.01
CA VAL A 27 0.26 2.97 2.45
C VAL A 27 -0.10 3.89 3.60
N ALA A 28 0.85 4.20 4.47
CA ALA A 28 0.60 5.08 5.60
C ALA A 28 0.21 6.49 5.17
N LYS A 29 0.56 6.88 3.95
CA LYS A 29 0.23 8.21 3.43
C LYS A 29 -1.15 8.26 2.80
N ILE A 30 -1.84 7.13 2.75
CA ILE A 30 -3.12 7.02 2.06
C ILE A 30 -4.22 6.82 3.07
N ASP A 31 -5.42 7.31 2.75
CA ASP A 31 -6.58 7.18 3.61
C ASP A 31 -6.91 5.71 3.84
N GLU A 32 -6.90 5.30 5.10
CA GLU A 32 -7.16 3.90 5.44
C GLU A 32 -8.59 3.48 5.17
N ASN A 33 -9.48 4.43 4.96
CA ASN A 33 -10.89 4.13 4.71
C ASN A 33 -11.17 3.78 3.26
N LEU A 34 -10.18 3.91 2.39
CA LEU A 34 -10.35 3.54 1.00
C LEU A 34 -10.33 2.02 0.84
N SER A 35 -10.84 1.55 -0.28
CA SER A 35 -10.79 0.12 -0.57
C SER A 35 -9.35 -0.33 -0.78
N VAL A 36 -9.14 -1.63 -0.65
CA VAL A 36 -7.80 -2.20 -0.86
C VAL A 36 -7.29 -1.83 -2.25
N GLU A 37 -8.15 -1.94 -3.25
CA GLU A 37 -7.75 -1.66 -4.62
C GLU A 37 -7.30 -0.22 -4.78
N GLU A 38 -8.03 0.69 -4.15
CA GLU A 38 -7.70 2.10 -4.26
C GLU A 38 -6.40 2.41 -3.52
N ILE A 39 -6.21 1.79 -2.37
CA ILE A 39 -4.97 1.98 -1.61
C ILE A 39 -3.78 1.49 -2.42
N ILE A 40 -3.92 0.32 -3.02
CA ILE A 40 -2.83 -0.23 -3.83
C ILE A 40 -2.52 0.69 -5.00
N LYS A 41 -3.57 1.17 -5.67
CA LYS A 41 -3.38 2.04 -6.83
C LYS A 41 -2.63 3.31 -6.43
N GLN A 42 -3.04 3.93 -5.35
CA GLN A 42 -2.38 5.16 -4.92
C GLN A 42 -0.96 4.90 -4.42
N ALA A 43 -0.76 3.78 -3.73
CA ALA A 43 0.57 3.44 -3.26
C ALA A 43 1.53 3.21 -4.42
N LEU A 44 1.06 2.60 -5.49
CA LEU A 44 1.91 2.40 -6.65
C LEU A 44 2.35 3.72 -7.27
N LYS A 45 1.46 4.71 -7.27
CA LYS A 45 1.81 6.03 -7.76
C LYS A 45 2.89 6.67 -6.90
N ILE A 46 2.76 6.51 -5.60
CA ILE A 46 3.74 7.07 -4.67
C ILE A 46 5.10 6.39 -4.88
N LEU A 47 5.07 5.07 -4.96
CA LEU A 47 6.31 4.31 -5.07
C LEU A 47 7.02 4.56 -6.40
N SER A 48 6.26 4.76 -7.47
CA SER A 48 6.88 4.98 -8.76
C SER A 48 7.56 6.35 -8.83
N ARG A 49 7.14 7.29 -7.99
CA ARG A 49 7.77 8.60 -7.97
C ARG A 49 9.12 8.60 -7.28
N GLN A 50 9.39 7.56 -6.52
CA GLN A 50 10.61 7.50 -5.74
C GLN A 50 11.77 6.86 -6.51
N VAL A 51 11.52 6.50 -7.70
CA VAL A 51 12.55 5.85 -8.52
C VAL A 51 13.58 6.84 -9.04
#